data_f5002bc14e47196406b6cd4e3994a62a
#
_entry.id   f5002bc14e47196406b6cd4e3994a62a
#
_cell.length_a   1.000
_cell.length_b   1.000
_cell.length_c   1.000
_cell.angle_alpha   90.00
_cell.angle_beta   90.00
_cell.angle_gamma   90.00
#
_symmetry.space_group_name_H-M   'P 1'
#
loop_
_entity.id
_entity.type
_entity.pdbx_description
1 polymer ?
#
loop_
_entity_poly.entity_id
_entity_poly.type
_entity_poly.pdbx_seq_one_letter_code
_entity_poly.pdbx_strand_id
1 'polypeptide(L)'
;MKRILFGIAILLFAITPLQAQQTKKVFVTRDANGVLVFSDSPQPDAEEVDLSSRANVMAATDPTLPKIKQAEKDVFSIAIVQPEEQGSVRDNTGSVYVTGKISPMFQRGLRVRLLLDGTPQGEPQNNTVFILRDVERGEHKLQMELFDQNGKLIAVSPVSTFYLHRTSVISPN
;
A
#
# COMPACT_ATOMS: atom_id res chain seq x y z
N MET A 1 1.46 52.13 62.39
CA MET A 1 2.87 51.65 62.43
C MET A 1 2.96 50.34 61.69
N LYS A 2 3.32 50.34 60.41
CA LYS A 2 3.85 49.16 59.69
C LYS A 2 4.57 49.67 58.43
N ARG A 3 5.87 49.51 58.44
CA ARG A 3 6.80 49.96 57.44
C ARG A 3 6.73 49.02 56.21
N ILE A 4 6.46 49.57 55.04
CA ILE A 4 6.48 48.89 53.78
C ILE A 4 7.91 49.03 53.18
N LEU A 5 8.64 47.94 53.10
CA LEU A 5 9.92 47.84 52.41
C LEU A 5 9.69 47.58 50.90
N PHE A 6 10.06 48.58 50.14
CA PHE A 6 10.06 48.48 48.67
C PHE A 6 11.36 47.74 48.23
N GLY A 7 11.21 46.53 47.72
CA GLY A 7 12.30 45.79 47.10
C GLY A 7 12.39 46.13 45.63
N ILE A 8 13.46 46.85 45.24
CA ILE A 8 13.81 47.12 43.82
C ILE A 8 14.46 45.87 43.24
N ALA A 9 13.78 45.18 42.37
CA ALA A 9 14.35 44.09 41.55
C ALA A 9 15.08 44.69 40.34
N ILE A 10 16.39 44.65 40.37
CA ILE A 10 17.26 45.04 39.25
C ILE A 10 17.22 43.90 38.22
N LEU A 11 16.58 44.13 37.09
CA LEU A 11 16.53 43.23 35.95
C LEU A 11 17.86 43.36 35.16
N LEU A 12 18.79 42.44 35.37
CA LEU A 12 20.02 42.33 34.59
C LEU A 12 19.68 41.79 33.21
N PHE A 13 19.67 42.68 32.21
CA PHE A 13 19.57 42.32 30.79
C PHE A 13 20.91 41.77 30.34
N ALA A 14 21.02 40.45 30.19
CA ALA A 14 22.17 39.81 29.63
C ALA A 14 22.22 40.09 28.12
N ILE A 15 23.14 40.99 27.70
CA ILE A 15 23.44 41.22 26.30
C ILE A 15 24.28 40.03 25.81
N THR A 16 23.68 39.13 25.08
CA THR A 16 24.41 38.11 24.35
C THR A 16 25.14 38.70 23.15
N PRO A 17 26.44 38.52 23.00
CA PRO A 17 27.14 39.01 21.82
C PRO A 17 26.68 38.22 20.60
N LEU A 18 26.17 38.93 19.62
CA LEU A 18 25.93 38.44 18.28
C LEU A 18 27.27 38.01 17.66
N GLN A 19 27.52 36.71 17.63
CA GLN A 19 28.70 36.19 16.97
C GLN A 19 28.55 36.45 15.47
N ALA A 20 29.33 37.35 14.94
CA ALA A 20 29.45 37.59 13.51
C ALA A 20 29.96 36.29 12.85
N GLN A 21 29.21 35.76 11.90
CA GLN A 21 29.65 34.67 11.07
C GLN A 21 30.89 35.13 10.28
N GLN A 22 32.03 34.56 10.62
CA GLN A 22 33.24 34.75 9.83
C GLN A 22 33.03 34.10 8.47
N THR A 23 32.98 34.90 7.43
CA THR A 23 33.02 34.42 6.05
C THR A 23 34.34 33.71 5.84
N LYS A 24 34.28 32.40 5.67
CA LYS A 24 35.46 31.58 5.42
C LYS A 24 35.99 31.91 4.03
N LYS A 25 37.14 32.53 3.94
CA LYS A 25 37.82 32.86 2.68
C LYS A 25 38.58 31.64 2.20
N VAL A 26 38.50 31.34 0.91
CA VAL A 26 39.21 30.23 0.29
C VAL A 26 40.17 30.83 -0.76
N PHE A 27 41.40 30.38 -0.73
CA PHE A 27 42.48 30.80 -1.65
C PHE A 27 42.72 29.70 -2.66
N VAL A 28 42.96 30.08 -3.90
CA VAL A 28 43.27 29.17 -5.00
C VAL A 28 44.66 29.46 -5.56
N THR A 29 45.49 28.42 -5.63
CA THR A 29 46.81 28.44 -6.29
C THR A 29 46.85 27.38 -7.39
N ARG A 30 47.81 27.56 -8.35
CA ARG A 30 48.12 26.51 -9.32
C ARG A 30 49.46 25.88 -8.95
N ASP A 31 49.51 24.58 -8.94
CA ASP A 31 50.79 23.89 -8.79
C ASP A 31 51.61 23.92 -10.11
N ALA A 32 52.82 23.40 -10.07
CA ALA A 32 53.71 23.33 -11.23
C ALA A 32 53.16 22.51 -12.41
N ASN A 33 52.12 21.73 -12.19
CA ASN A 33 51.42 20.90 -13.19
C ASN A 33 50.13 21.54 -13.70
N GLY A 34 49.81 22.78 -13.24
CA GLY A 34 48.65 23.52 -13.66
C GLY A 34 47.34 23.12 -12.93
N VAL A 35 47.44 22.28 -11.91
CA VAL A 35 46.30 21.83 -11.12
C VAL A 35 45.91 22.90 -10.09
N LEU A 36 44.62 23.16 -9.93
CA LEU A 36 44.08 24.09 -8.94
C LEU A 36 44.12 23.46 -7.54
N VAL A 37 44.82 24.10 -6.61
CA VAL A 37 44.87 23.70 -5.21
C VAL A 37 44.16 24.75 -4.38
N PHE A 38 43.19 24.31 -3.56
CA PHE A 38 42.40 25.18 -2.69
C PHE A 38 42.99 25.12 -1.27
N SER A 39 43.15 26.29 -0.64
CA SER A 39 43.65 26.40 0.73
C SER A 39 42.82 27.39 1.56
N ASP A 40 42.71 27.12 2.84
CA ASP A 40 42.10 28.04 3.82
C ASP A 40 43.08 29.09 4.34
N SER A 41 44.36 29.02 3.93
CA SER A 41 45.42 29.91 4.37
C SER A 41 45.97 30.71 3.18
N PRO A 42 46.25 32.02 3.36
CA PRO A 42 46.85 32.84 2.32
C PRO A 42 48.27 32.35 2.01
N GLN A 43 48.54 32.09 0.74
CA GLN A 43 49.87 31.78 0.22
C GLN A 43 50.36 32.85 -0.73
N PRO A 44 51.68 33.05 -0.89
CA PRO A 44 52.22 33.93 -1.92
C PRO A 44 51.73 33.40 -3.28
N ASP A 45 51.15 34.24 -4.10
CA ASP A 45 50.54 33.93 -5.41
C ASP A 45 49.15 33.25 -5.37
N ALA A 46 48.45 33.24 -4.23
CA ALA A 46 47.08 32.76 -4.16
C ALA A 46 46.09 33.89 -4.50
N GLU A 47 45.16 33.59 -5.39
CA GLU A 47 44.05 34.47 -5.70
C GLU A 47 42.88 34.18 -4.70
N GLU A 48 42.39 35.25 -4.06
CA GLU A 48 41.22 35.12 -3.15
C GLU A 48 39.96 34.93 -3.99
N VAL A 49 39.28 33.81 -3.79
CA VAL A 49 37.99 33.50 -4.43
C VAL A 49 36.88 33.79 -3.46
N ASP A 50 36.07 34.78 -3.75
CA ASP A 50 34.83 35.04 -3.04
C ASP A 50 33.75 34.03 -3.49
N LEU A 51 33.49 33.09 -2.62
CA LEU A 51 32.48 32.05 -2.85
C LEU A 51 31.05 32.57 -2.71
N SER A 52 30.86 33.78 -2.17
CA SER A 52 29.53 34.35 -1.96
C SER A 52 28.85 34.73 -3.28
N SER A 53 29.63 35.08 -4.31
CA SER A 53 29.10 35.41 -5.63
C SER A 53 28.87 34.21 -6.55
N ARG A 54 29.39 33.04 -6.17
CA ARG A 54 29.22 31.76 -6.87
C ARG A 54 28.40 30.74 -6.08
N ALA A 55 27.71 31.17 -5.04
CA ALA A 55 26.66 30.34 -4.52
C ALA A 55 25.69 30.10 -5.68
N ASN A 56 25.83 28.95 -6.32
CA ASN A 56 24.83 28.46 -7.26
C ASN A 56 23.56 28.26 -6.43
N VAL A 57 22.80 29.34 -6.27
CA VAL A 57 21.47 29.30 -5.72
C VAL A 57 20.68 28.53 -6.77
N MET A 58 20.72 27.21 -6.68
CA MET A 58 19.69 26.41 -7.29
C MET A 58 18.39 27.02 -6.74
N ALA A 59 17.67 27.69 -7.63
CA ALA A 59 16.33 28.13 -7.30
C ALA A 59 15.69 26.96 -6.57
N ALA A 60 15.21 27.20 -5.35
CA ALA A 60 14.49 26.17 -4.60
C ALA A 60 13.39 25.70 -5.53
N THR A 61 13.66 24.65 -6.27
CA THR A 61 12.62 23.89 -6.93
C THR A 61 11.83 23.39 -5.76
N ASP A 62 10.64 23.96 -5.54
CA ASP A 62 9.68 23.35 -4.64
C ASP A 62 9.77 21.85 -4.89
N PRO A 63 10.18 21.04 -3.92
CA PRO A 63 10.05 19.61 -4.05
C PRO A 63 8.54 19.33 -3.93
N THR A 64 7.80 19.62 -4.98
CA THR A 64 6.56 18.89 -5.21
C THR A 64 7.04 17.47 -5.41
N LEU A 65 7.29 16.80 -4.28
CA LEU A 65 7.36 15.35 -4.25
C LEU A 65 6.21 14.89 -5.14
N PRO A 66 6.50 14.15 -6.22
CA PRO A 66 5.43 13.59 -7.02
C PRO A 66 4.53 12.95 -5.98
N LYS A 67 3.30 13.45 -5.86
CA LYS A 67 2.29 12.88 -4.97
C LYS A 67 2.30 11.42 -5.37
N ILE A 68 2.99 10.59 -4.58
CA ILE A 68 2.97 9.15 -4.79
C ILE A 68 1.48 8.90 -4.80
N LYS A 69 0.90 8.63 -5.98
CA LYS A 69 -0.45 8.07 -6.05
C LYS A 69 -0.37 6.93 -5.07
N GLN A 70 -0.95 7.13 -3.90
CA GLN A 70 -1.19 6.03 -3.00
C GLN A 70 -1.80 5.01 -3.93
N ALA A 71 -1.07 3.90 -4.15
CA ALA A 71 -1.58 2.82 -4.97
C ALA A 71 -3.00 2.64 -4.47
N GLU A 72 -3.97 2.99 -5.31
CA GLU A 72 -5.38 2.77 -4.99
C GLU A 72 -5.38 1.32 -4.59
N LYS A 73 -5.69 1.08 -3.33
CA LYS A 73 -5.70 -0.25 -2.77
C LYS A 73 -6.71 -0.98 -3.62
N ASP A 74 -6.25 -1.83 -4.53
CA ASP A 74 -7.09 -2.52 -5.49
C ASP A 74 -8.28 -3.07 -4.72
N VAL A 75 -9.45 -2.50 -4.94
CA VAL A 75 -10.68 -2.98 -4.31
C VAL A 75 -11.07 -4.23 -5.09
N PHE A 76 -10.64 -5.36 -4.57
CA PHE A 76 -11.01 -6.64 -5.15
C PHE A 76 -12.49 -6.91 -4.93
N SER A 77 -13.13 -7.44 -5.96
CA SER A 77 -14.46 -8.01 -5.88
C SER A 77 -14.45 -9.42 -6.47
N ILE A 78 -15.31 -10.28 -5.97
CA ILE A 78 -15.48 -11.65 -6.45
C ILE A 78 -16.98 -11.89 -6.68
N ALA A 79 -17.31 -12.58 -7.76
CA ALA A 79 -18.68 -12.95 -8.08
C ALA A 79 -18.72 -14.36 -8.64
N ILE A 80 -19.84 -15.07 -8.40
CA ILE A 80 -20.10 -16.38 -8.99
C ILE A 80 -20.68 -16.15 -10.39
N VAL A 81 -20.15 -16.89 -11.36
CA VAL A 81 -20.56 -16.83 -12.77
C VAL A 81 -21.42 -18.05 -13.12
N GLN A 82 -21.04 -19.21 -12.60
CA GLN A 82 -21.78 -20.46 -12.76
C GLN A 82 -21.86 -21.21 -11.42
N PRO A 83 -23.02 -21.79 -11.08
CA PRO A 83 -24.33 -21.68 -11.77
C PRO A 83 -24.81 -20.22 -11.81
N GLU A 84 -25.66 -19.89 -12.81
CA GLU A 84 -26.33 -18.60 -12.83
C GLU A 84 -27.24 -18.44 -11.60
N GLU A 85 -27.49 -17.21 -11.19
CA GLU A 85 -28.44 -16.92 -10.10
C GLU A 85 -29.82 -17.49 -10.43
N GLN A 86 -30.43 -18.21 -9.49
CA GLN A 86 -31.67 -18.96 -9.67
C GLN A 86 -31.58 -20.03 -10.78
N GLY A 87 -30.38 -20.39 -11.20
CA GLY A 87 -30.14 -21.39 -12.24
C GLY A 87 -30.48 -22.82 -11.80
N SER A 88 -30.71 -23.65 -12.79
CA SER A 88 -31.05 -25.07 -12.58
C SER A 88 -29.97 -25.98 -13.13
N VAL A 89 -29.40 -26.83 -12.31
CA VAL A 89 -28.38 -27.82 -12.67
C VAL A 89 -29.03 -29.21 -12.63
N ARG A 90 -28.77 -30.02 -13.65
CA ARG A 90 -29.23 -31.41 -13.73
C ARG A 90 -28.05 -32.34 -13.75
N ASP A 91 -27.86 -33.04 -12.66
CA ASP A 91 -26.78 -34.03 -12.57
C ASP A 91 -27.18 -35.14 -11.56
N ASN A 92 -27.11 -36.38 -12.02
CA ASN A 92 -27.56 -37.54 -11.22
C ASN A 92 -26.56 -37.91 -10.12
N THR A 93 -25.28 -37.54 -10.33
CA THR A 93 -24.21 -37.81 -9.36
C THR A 93 -24.13 -36.72 -8.29
N GLY A 94 -24.87 -35.64 -8.45
CA GLY A 94 -24.75 -34.46 -7.57
C GLY A 94 -23.48 -33.64 -7.83
N SER A 95 -22.95 -33.70 -9.04
CA SER A 95 -21.77 -32.93 -9.41
C SER A 95 -22.18 -31.54 -9.90
N VAL A 96 -21.58 -30.50 -9.31
CA VAL A 96 -21.85 -29.10 -9.67
C VAL A 96 -20.52 -28.39 -9.96
N TYR A 97 -20.42 -27.81 -11.13
CA TYR A 97 -19.28 -26.96 -11.51
C TYR A 97 -19.58 -25.54 -11.11
N VAL A 98 -18.73 -24.97 -10.27
CA VAL A 98 -18.84 -23.60 -9.80
C VAL A 98 -17.68 -22.78 -10.31
N THR A 99 -17.99 -21.67 -10.97
CA THR A 99 -16.98 -20.77 -11.52
C THR A 99 -17.16 -19.37 -10.98
N GLY A 100 -16.09 -18.76 -10.51
CA GLY A 100 -16.06 -17.39 -10.05
C GLY A 100 -15.25 -16.47 -10.97
N LYS A 101 -15.52 -15.18 -10.88
CA LYS A 101 -14.77 -14.10 -11.53
C LYS A 101 -14.27 -13.12 -10.48
N ILE A 102 -13.01 -12.73 -10.58
CA ILE A 102 -12.41 -11.71 -9.73
C ILE A 102 -12.13 -10.46 -10.56
N SER A 103 -12.43 -9.30 -10.01
CA SER A 103 -12.13 -8.01 -10.60
C SER A 103 -11.21 -7.22 -9.65
N PRO A 104 -10.20 -6.48 -10.17
CA PRO A 104 -9.94 -6.24 -11.59
C PRO A 104 -9.34 -7.46 -12.30
N MET A 105 -8.57 -8.30 -11.64
CA MET A 105 -7.99 -9.51 -12.20
C MET A 105 -7.49 -10.43 -11.08
N PHE A 106 -7.49 -11.76 -11.32
CA PHE A 106 -6.87 -12.71 -10.40
C PHE A 106 -5.35 -12.47 -10.35
N GLN A 107 -4.82 -12.22 -9.17
CA GLN A 107 -3.40 -11.95 -8.96
C GLN A 107 -2.72 -13.11 -8.23
N ARG A 108 -1.41 -13.25 -8.44
CA ARG A 108 -0.62 -14.25 -7.75
C ARG A 108 -0.70 -14.05 -6.22
N GLY A 109 -0.93 -15.15 -5.50
CA GLY A 109 -1.03 -15.14 -4.04
C GLY A 109 -2.46 -14.98 -3.52
N LEU A 110 -3.42 -14.64 -4.37
CA LEU A 110 -4.83 -14.69 -4.00
C LEU A 110 -5.29 -16.14 -3.86
N ARG A 111 -6.19 -16.38 -2.94
CA ARG A 111 -6.83 -17.67 -2.71
C ARG A 111 -8.34 -17.50 -2.60
N VAL A 112 -9.07 -18.48 -3.11
CA VAL A 112 -10.54 -18.50 -3.08
C VAL A 112 -11.01 -19.71 -2.30
N ARG A 113 -12.02 -19.53 -1.46
CA ARG A 113 -12.74 -20.59 -0.78
C ARG A 113 -14.21 -20.54 -1.21
N LEU A 114 -14.76 -21.69 -1.50
CA LEU A 114 -16.18 -21.85 -1.81
C LEU A 114 -16.93 -22.29 -0.56
N LEU A 115 -18.11 -21.72 -0.34
CA LEU A 115 -19.06 -22.15 0.65
C LEU A 115 -20.32 -22.67 -0.04
N LEU A 116 -20.80 -23.81 0.40
CA LEU A 116 -22.09 -24.38 0.04
C LEU A 116 -22.97 -24.37 1.29
N ASP A 117 -24.09 -23.68 1.22
CA ASP A 117 -25.05 -23.54 2.35
C ASP A 117 -24.37 -23.02 3.64
N GLY A 118 -23.40 -22.12 3.48
CA GLY A 118 -22.60 -21.56 4.56
C GLY A 118 -21.45 -22.46 5.06
N THR A 119 -21.33 -23.70 4.53
CA THR A 119 -20.27 -24.64 4.90
C THR A 119 -19.10 -24.55 3.91
N PRO A 120 -17.86 -24.34 4.39
CA PRO A 120 -16.68 -24.32 3.52
C PRO A 120 -16.46 -25.67 2.81
N GLN A 121 -16.19 -25.61 1.51
CA GLN A 121 -15.91 -26.77 0.67
C GLN A 121 -14.41 -26.91 0.45
N GLY A 122 -13.71 -27.37 1.46
CA GLY A 122 -12.25 -27.54 1.45
C GLY A 122 -11.45 -26.29 1.77
N GLU A 123 -10.14 -26.39 1.57
CA GLU A 123 -9.18 -25.32 1.82
C GLU A 123 -9.19 -24.25 0.71
N PRO A 124 -8.80 -23.00 1.05
CA PRO A 124 -8.68 -21.96 0.04
C PRO A 124 -7.65 -22.33 -1.04
N GLN A 125 -8.04 -22.25 -2.30
CA GLN A 125 -7.23 -22.61 -3.46
C GLN A 125 -6.91 -21.41 -4.35
N ASN A 126 -5.92 -21.56 -5.20
CA ASN A 126 -5.43 -20.49 -6.08
C ASN A 126 -6.12 -20.44 -7.44
N ASN A 127 -7.35 -20.85 -7.52
CA ASN A 127 -8.20 -20.78 -8.71
C ASN A 127 -9.63 -20.43 -8.33
N THR A 128 -10.46 -20.12 -9.32
CA THR A 128 -11.87 -19.74 -9.14
C THR A 128 -12.85 -20.83 -9.63
N VAL A 129 -12.34 -22.02 -9.98
CA VAL A 129 -13.15 -23.13 -10.46
C VAL A 129 -13.20 -24.22 -9.39
N PHE A 130 -14.39 -24.62 -9.01
CA PHE A 130 -14.65 -25.65 -8.01
C PHE A 130 -15.54 -26.73 -8.60
N ILE A 131 -15.35 -27.95 -8.16
CA ILE A 131 -16.21 -29.09 -8.48
C ILE A 131 -16.76 -29.61 -7.17
N LEU A 132 -18.04 -29.37 -6.93
CA LEU A 132 -18.77 -29.98 -5.82
C LEU A 132 -19.17 -31.37 -6.24
N ARG A 133 -19.23 -32.31 -5.29
CA ARG A 133 -19.68 -33.68 -5.50
C ARG A 133 -20.70 -34.06 -4.43
N ASP A 134 -21.55 -35.03 -4.78
CA ASP A 134 -22.54 -35.55 -3.87
C ASP A 134 -23.48 -34.49 -3.25
N VAL A 135 -23.71 -33.39 -4.00
CA VAL A 135 -24.65 -32.36 -3.58
C VAL A 135 -26.06 -32.95 -3.65
N GLU A 136 -26.85 -32.75 -2.59
CA GLU A 136 -28.21 -33.20 -2.52
C GLU A 136 -29.09 -32.49 -3.56
N ARG A 137 -30.24 -33.06 -3.89
CA ARG A 137 -31.22 -32.38 -4.73
C ARG A 137 -31.94 -31.29 -3.94
N GLY A 138 -32.21 -30.18 -4.58
CA GLY A 138 -32.94 -29.06 -3.96
C GLY A 138 -32.31 -27.70 -4.23
N GLU A 139 -32.71 -26.77 -3.41
CA GLU A 139 -32.16 -25.41 -3.40
C GLU A 139 -30.87 -25.36 -2.60
N HIS A 140 -29.86 -24.74 -3.16
CA HIS A 140 -28.57 -24.53 -2.54
C HIS A 140 -28.06 -23.10 -2.70
N LYS A 141 -27.28 -22.66 -1.74
CA LYS A 141 -26.68 -21.33 -1.70
C LYS A 141 -25.17 -21.43 -1.80
N LEU A 142 -24.62 -20.69 -2.75
CA LEU A 142 -23.18 -20.59 -2.96
C LEU A 142 -22.68 -19.21 -2.55
N GLN A 143 -21.49 -19.18 -1.97
CA GLN A 143 -20.76 -17.96 -1.70
C GLN A 143 -19.28 -18.20 -1.85
N MET A 144 -18.54 -17.21 -2.35
CA MET A 144 -17.08 -17.28 -2.49
C MET A 144 -16.43 -16.24 -1.61
N GLU A 145 -15.36 -16.64 -0.96
CA GLU A 145 -14.50 -15.78 -0.16
C GLU A 145 -13.15 -15.66 -0.81
N LEU A 146 -12.62 -14.44 -0.90
CA LEU A 146 -11.32 -14.13 -1.47
C LEU A 146 -10.35 -13.73 -0.36
N PHE A 147 -9.21 -14.38 -0.33
CA PHE A 147 -8.14 -14.16 0.64
C PHE A 147 -6.88 -13.63 -0.06
N ASP A 148 -6.14 -12.78 0.62
CA ASP A 148 -4.81 -12.36 0.20
C ASP A 148 -3.75 -13.44 0.51
N GLN A 149 -2.50 -13.17 0.12
CA GLN A 149 -1.36 -14.05 0.38
C GLN A 149 -1.07 -14.29 1.86
N ASN A 150 -1.56 -13.42 2.75
CA ASN A 150 -1.39 -13.52 4.20
C ASN A 150 -2.56 -14.29 4.86
N GLY A 151 -3.52 -14.75 4.07
CA GLY A 151 -4.73 -15.41 4.57
C GLY A 151 -5.79 -14.46 5.12
N LYS A 152 -5.67 -13.16 4.85
CA LYS A 152 -6.68 -12.18 5.23
C LYS A 152 -7.82 -12.17 4.23
N LEU A 153 -9.05 -12.20 4.70
CA LEU A 153 -10.25 -12.03 3.88
C LEU A 153 -10.30 -10.60 3.31
N ILE A 154 -10.35 -10.47 1.99
CA ILE A 154 -10.36 -9.18 1.28
C ILE A 154 -11.64 -8.91 0.51
N ALA A 155 -12.37 -9.94 0.09
CA ALA A 155 -13.67 -9.79 -0.56
C ALA A 155 -14.55 -11.04 -0.33
N VAL A 156 -15.86 -10.85 -0.43
CA VAL A 156 -16.87 -11.91 -0.36
C VAL A 156 -17.86 -11.68 -1.50
N SER A 157 -18.24 -12.75 -2.20
CA SER A 157 -19.24 -12.65 -3.25
C SER A 157 -20.64 -12.44 -2.68
N PRO A 158 -21.57 -11.87 -3.46
CA PRO A 158 -22.98 -12.07 -3.20
C PRO A 158 -23.31 -13.57 -3.06
N VAL A 159 -24.34 -13.89 -2.28
CA VAL A 159 -24.88 -15.25 -2.23
C VAL A 159 -25.59 -15.52 -3.55
N SER A 160 -25.27 -16.64 -4.19
CA SER A 160 -25.92 -17.11 -5.41
C SER A 160 -26.71 -18.37 -5.11
N THR A 161 -27.97 -18.40 -5.49
CA THR A 161 -28.86 -19.53 -5.29
C THR A 161 -28.97 -20.35 -6.57
N PHE A 162 -28.95 -21.67 -6.47
CA PHE A 162 -29.20 -22.55 -7.60
C PHE A 162 -30.03 -23.75 -7.18
N TYR A 163 -30.61 -24.48 -8.13
CA TYR A 163 -31.44 -25.65 -7.92
C TYR A 163 -30.79 -26.86 -8.56
N LEU A 164 -30.54 -27.91 -7.76
CA LEU A 164 -30.00 -29.18 -8.27
C LEU A 164 -31.13 -30.19 -8.44
N HIS A 165 -31.30 -30.73 -9.65
CA HIS A 165 -32.21 -31.77 -9.99
C HIS A 165 -31.46 -33.09 -10.23
N ARG A 166 -31.82 -34.11 -9.45
CA ARG A 166 -31.35 -35.49 -9.64
C ARG A 166 -32.52 -36.36 -10.10
N THR A 167 -32.32 -37.19 -11.09
CA THR A 167 -33.36 -38.11 -11.54
C THR A 167 -33.63 -39.11 -10.43
N SER A 168 -34.89 -39.21 -10.00
CA SER A 168 -35.32 -40.29 -9.11
C SER A 168 -35.57 -41.55 -9.97
N VAL A 169 -34.76 -42.58 -9.78
CA VAL A 169 -35.07 -43.89 -10.35
C VAL A 169 -36.15 -44.53 -9.48
N ILE A 170 -37.41 -44.17 -9.76
CA ILE A 170 -38.51 -44.95 -9.28
C ILE A 170 -38.60 -46.16 -10.22
N SER A 171 -38.11 -47.32 -9.80
CA SER A 171 -38.44 -48.59 -10.46
C SER A 171 -39.93 -48.85 -10.22
N PRO A 172 -40.79 -48.85 -11.26
CA PRO A 172 -42.15 -49.35 -11.06
C PRO A 172 -42.07 -50.85 -10.79
N ASN A 173 -42.63 -51.27 -9.66
CA ASN A 173 -42.92 -52.68 -9.37
C ASN A 173 -43.93 -53.20 -10.37
#